data_c794149ebab19cf4e1b0bfbcbf40537f
#
_entry.id   c794149ebab19cf4e1b0bfbcbf40537f
#
_cell.length_a   1.000
_cell.length_b   1.000
_cell.length_c   1.000
_cell.angle_alpha   90.00
_cell.angle_beta   90.00
_cell.angle_gamma   90.00
#
_symmetry.space_group_name_H-M   'P 1'
#
loop_
_entity.id
_entity.type
_entity.pdbx_description
1 polymer ?
#
loop_
_entity_poly.entity_id
_entity_poly.type
_entity_poly.pdbx_seq_one_letter_code
_entity_poly.pdbx_strand_id
1 'polypeptide(L)' 'MAKANWADIEELVKDWFDAGMQPTREDIMDRAYARDCNDDVIDAVDALNGKPVASLDVLKQQMTELGVI' A
#
# COMPACT_ATOMS: atom_id res chain seq x y z
N MET A 1 15.53 6.04 -6.34
CA MET A 1 14.54 6.38 -5.29
C MET A 1 14.66 5.39 -4.15
N ALA A 2 14.50 5.86 -2.93
CA ALA A 2 14.49 4.97 -1.78
C ALA A 2 13.21 4.10 -1.80
N LYS A 3 13.33 2.88 -1.33
CA LYS A 3 12.19 2.00 -1.18
C LYS A 3 11.39 2.38 0.05
N ALA A 4 10.07 2.16 0.01
CA ALA A 4 9.23 2.35 1.18
C ALA A 4 9.51 1.26 2.22
N ASN A 5 9.28 1.60 3.48
CA ASN A 5 9.34 0.63 4.57
C ASN A 5 8.02 -0.13 4.62
N TRP A 6 8.06 -1.45 4.52
CA TRP A 6 6.85 -2.27 4.57
C TRP A 6 6.03 -2.03 5.85
N ALA A 7 6.69 -1.80 6.98
CA ALA A 7 5.98 -1.55 8.24
C ALA A 7 5.07 -0.32 8.16
N ASP A 8 5.49 0.72 7.44
CA ASP A 8 4.69 1.91 7.25
C ASP A 8 3.45 1.62 6.39
N ILE A 9 3.62 0.82 5.35
CA ILE A 9 2.52 0.43 4.47
C ILE A 9 1.55 -0.49 5.21
N GLU A 10 2.06 -1.46 5.96
CA GLU A 10 1.24 -2.36 6.76
C GLU A 10 0.36 -1.58 7.74
N GLU A 11 0.95 -0.64 8.48
CA GLU A 11 0.22 0.24 9.40
C GLU A 11 -0.88 1.03 8.69
N LEU A 12 -0.63 1.42 7.46
CA LEU A 12 -1.57 2.22 6.68
C LEU A 12 -2.85 1.45 6.34
N VAL A 13 -2.75 0.13 6.12
CA VAL A 13 -3.83 -0.64 5.49
C VAL A 13 -4.33 -1.82 6.31
N LYS A 14 -3.66 -2.21 7.38
CA LYS A 14 -3.95 -3.47 8.08
C LYS A 14 -5.38 -3.56 8.60
N ASP A 15 -5.96 -2.45 9.03
CA ASP A 15 -7.34 -2.41 9.53
C ASP A 15 -8.35 -2.80 8.45
N TRP A 16 -8.12 -2.38 7.21
CA TRP A 16 -8.97 -2.77 6.08
C TRP A 16 -8.94 -4.29 5.87
N PHE A 17 -7.74 -4.87 5.86
CA PHE A 17 -7.61 -6.31 5.64
C PHE A 17 -8.14 -7.11 6.82
N ASP A 18 -7.96 -6.62 8.04
CA ASP A 18 -8.54 -7.24 9.24
C ASP A 18 -10.07 -7.24 9.17
N ALA A 19 -10.66 -6.22 8.56
CA ALA A 19 -12.10 -6.13 8.35
C ALA A 19 -12.60 -6.92 7.13
N GLY A 20 -11.71 -7.60 6.40
CA GLY A 20 -12.07 -8.36 5.21
C GLY A 20 -12.29 -7.52 3.96
N MET A 21 -11.84 -6.28 3.95
CA MET A 21 -11.95 -5.38 2.80
C MET A 21 -10.85 -5.63 1.79
N GLN A 22 -11.11 -5.22 0.54
CA GLN A 22 -10.14 -5.32 -0.54
C GLN A 22 -9.91 -3.93 -1.14
N PRO A 23 -9.04 -3.11 -0.52
CA PRO A 23 -8.83 -1.74 -0.99
C PRO A 23 -8.14 -1.71 -2.35
N THR A 24 -8.44 -0.68 -3.13
CA THR A 24 -7.77 -0.41 -4.40
C THR A 24 -6.60 0.55 -4.16
N ARG A 25 -5.81 0.77 -5.23
CA ARG A 25 -4.73 1.78 -5.19
C ARG A 25 -5.28 3.16 -4.80
N GLU A 26 -6.42 3.56 -5.37
CA GLU A 26 -7.02 4.85 -5.05
C GLU A 26 -7.42 4.96 -3.58
N ASP A 27 -8.01 3.91 -3.02
CA ASP A 27 -8.38 3.89 -1.61
C ASP A 27 -7.14 4.08 -0.72
N ILE A 28 -6.08 3.34 -1.03
CA ILE A 28 -4.82 3.40 -0.26
C ILE A 28 -4.16 4.76 -0.43
N MET A 29 -4.15 5.28 -1.66
CA MET A 29 -3.56 6.58 -1.97
C MET A 29 -4.26 7.72 -1.22
N ASP A 30 -5.59 7.72 -1.22
CA ASP A 30 -6.36 8.72 -0.49
C ASP A 30 -6.03 8.71 1.00
N ARG A 31 -5.93 7.52 1.59
CA ARG A 31 -5.55 7.40 3.00
C ARG A 31 -4.12 7.85 3.24
N ALA A 32 -3.20 7.51 2.33
CA ALA A 32 -1.79 7.91 2.46
C ALA A 32 -1.65 9.44 2.45
N TYR A 33 -2.38 10.12 1.59
CA TYR A 33 -2.40 11.58 1.59
C TYR A 33 -3.06 12.15 2.85
N ALA A 34 -4.14 11.54 3.30
CA ALA A 34 -4.86 11.99 4.50
C ALA A 34 -3.99 11.87 5.76
N ARG A 35 -3.10 10.88 5.81
CA ARG A 35 -2.17 10.67 6.92
C ARG A 35 -0.81 11.32 6.72
N ASP A 36 -0.65 12.08 5.63
CA ASP A 36 0.59 12.77 5.31
C ASP A 36 1.80 11.84 5.28
N CYS A 37 1.64 10.69 4.62
CA CYS A 37 2.71 9.72 4.47
C CYS A 37 3.86 10.31 3.63
N ASN A 38 5.08 9.79 3.84
CA ASN A 38 6.23 10.27 3.10
C ASN A 38 6.16 9.87 1.62
N ASP A 39 6.99 10.50 0.81
CA ASP A 39 7.00 10.31 -0.65
C ASP A 39 7.30 8.87 -1.05
N ASP A 40 8.13 8.17 -0.30
CA ASP A 40 8.47 6.77 -0.60
C ASP A 40 7.23 5.88 -0.51
N VAL A 41 6.38 6.10 0.51
CA VAL A 41 5.12 5.37 0.67
C VAL A 41 4.16 5.72 -0.48
N ILE A 42 4.03 6.99 -0.80
CA ILE A 42 3.16 7.47 -1.90
C ILE A 42 3.59 6.83 -3.22
N ASP A 43 4.89 6.85 -3.52
CA ASP A 43 5.43 6.28 -4.76
C ASP A 43 5.19 4.77 -4.82
N ALA A 44 5.35 4.06 -3.69
CA ALA A 44 5.11 2.62 -3.63
C ALA A 44 3.65 2.28 -3.94
N VAL A 45 2.71 3.03 -3.38
CA VAL A 45 1.28 2.84 -3.63
C VAL A 45 0.94 3.18 -5.07
N ASP A 46 1.51 4.25 -5.61
CA ASP A 46 1.28 4.67 -6.99
C ASP A 46 1.70 3.62 -8.02
N ALA A 47 2.66 2.77 -7.68
CA ALA A 47 3.13 1.70 -8.56
C ALA A 47 2.13 0.53 -8.71
N LEU A 48 1.11 0.44 -7.87
CA LEU A 48 0.11 -0.62 -7.94
C LEU A 48 -0.77 -0.49 -9.18
N ASN A 49 -1.39 -1.61 -9.59
CA ASN A 49 -2.15 -1.68 -10.84
C ASN A 49 -3.60 -1.16 -10.75
N GLY A 50 -4.05 -0.72 -9.58
CA GLY A 50 -5.41 -0.19 -9.40
C GLY A 50 -6.48 -1.23 -9.15
N LYS A 51 -6.17 -2.51 -9.21
CA LYS A 51 -7.13 -3.57 -8.90
C LYS A 51 -7.28 -3.75 -7.39
N PRO A 52 -8.44 -4.23 -6.91
CA PRO A 52 -8.60 -4.53 -5.50
C PRO A 52 -7.54 -5.52 -5.02
N VAL A 53 -6.96 -5.25 -3.86
CA VAL A 53 -5.93 -6.10 -3.26
C VAL A 53 -6.61 -7.11 -2.34
N ALA A 54 -6.38 -8.40 -2.59
CA ALA A 54 -7.11 -9.47 -1.91
C ALA A 54 -6.71 -9.66 -0.45
N SER A 55 -5.44 -9.42 -0.10
CA SER A 55 -4.94 -9.60 1.26
C SER A 55 -3.66 -8.81 1.47
N LEU A 56 -3.27 -8.70 2.74
CA LEU A 56 -2.02 -8.02 3.12
C LEU A 56 -0.81 -8.74 2.51
N ASP A 57 -0.81 -10.07 2.52
CA ASP A 57 0.26 -10.87 1.92
C ASP A 57 0.38 -10.61 0.41
N VAL A 58 -0.75 -10.52 -0.29
CA VAL A 58 -0.77 -10.21 -1.71
C VAL A 58 -0.19 -8.82 -1.97
N LEU A 59 -0.55 -7.84 -1.16
CA LEU A 59 -0.01 -6.48 -1.27
C LEU A 59 1.51 -6.48 -1.11
N LYS A 60 2.01 -7.16 -0.08
CA LYS A 60 3.44 -7.25 0.18
C LYS A 60 4.17 -7.90 -1.00
N GLN A 61 3.62 -9.00 -1.52
CA GLN A 61 4.19 -9.70 -2.66
C GLN A 61 4.24 -8.81 -3.90
N GLN A 62 3.15 -8.12 -4.21
CA GLN A 62 3.10 -7.22 -5.36
C GLN A 62 4.13 -6.10 -5.24
N MET A 63 4.23 -5.47 -4.07
CA MET A 63 5.20 -4.39 -3.84
C MET A 63 6.64 -4.89 -3.90
N THR A 64 6.90 -6.09 -3.40
CA THR A 64 8.22 -6.71 -3.48
C THR A 64 8.61 -6.95 -4.95
N GLU A 65 7.69 -7.48 -5.75
CA GLU A 65 7.91 -7.73 -7.17
C GLU A 65 8.13 -6.44 -7.96
N LEU A 66 7.44 -5.37 -7.58
CA LEU A 66 7.61 -4.06 -8.19
C LEU A 66 8.90 -3.36 -7.76
N GLY A 67 9.55 -3.86 -6.73
CA GLY A 67 10.79 -3.28 -6.21
C GLY A 67 10.60 -1.98 -5.43
N VAL A 68 9.41 -1.76 -4.88
CA VAL A 68 9.08 -0.51 -4.16
C VAL A 68 9.16 -0.64 -2.63
N ILE A 69 9.40 -1.86 -2.16
CA ILE A 69 9.70 -2.10 -0.75
C ILE A 69 10.94 -2.94 -0.58
#